data_597727392a3e043f4a52193525ab6360
#
_entry.id   597727392a3e043f4a52193525ab6360
#
_cell.length_a   1.000
_cell.length_b   1.000
_cell.length_c   1.000
_cell.angle_alpha   90.00
_cell.angle_beta   90.00
_cell.angle_gamma   90.00
#
_symmetry.space_group_name_H-M   'P 1'
#
loop_
_entity.id
_entity.type
_entity.pdbx_description
1 polymer ?
#
loop_
_entity_poly.entity_id
_entity_poly.type
_entity_poly.pdbx_seq_one_letter_code
_entity_poly.pdbx_strand_id
1 'polypeptide(L)'
;MQPSPVRIEPTSGYSPTIGRLVAMLTYARSTTVAAVDGLTVAELDSLHDAESNSIGALLAHIAAVERSYQILTFEERLLSAEENAEWSAALKLGATARNVIRGHSLEHYLDELAAARAATLAGLAARDDYWLERSVPPAPRINAHWAWFHVAEDEINHRGQIRWLRARLPKQASTAVSPNER
;
A
#
# COMPACT_ATOMS: atom_id res chain seq x y z
N MET A 1 20.87 -1.71 22.96
CA MET A 1 21.17 -1.53 21.52
C MET A 1 20.58 -0.19 21.12
N GLN A 2 21.38 0.79 20.72
CA GLN A 2 20.87 2.08 20.24
C GLN A 2 20.13 1.84 18.93
N PRO A 3 18.94 2.44 18.71
CA PRO A 3 18.25 2.31 17.44
C PRO A 3 19.11 2.94 16.34
N SER A 4 19.25 2.21 15.21
CA SER A 4 19.93 2.76 14.04
C SER A 4 19.27 4.07 13.60
N PRO A 5 20.02 5.09 13.20
CA PRO A 5 19.44 6.36 12.75
C PRO A 5 18.57 6.10 11.52
N VAL A 6 17.33 6.60 11.55
CA VAL A 6 16.42 6.57 10.38
C VAL A 6 16.84 7.70 9.46
N ARG A 7 17.44 7.37 8.30
CA ARG A 7 17.92 8.35 7.32
C ARG A 7 17.37 8.04 5.94
N ILE A 8 17.02 9.07 5.19
CA ILE A 8 16.68 8.94 3.76
C ILE A 8 17.96 9.18 2.97
N GLU A 9 18.65 8.10 2.65
CA GLU A 9 19.88 8.10 1.85
C GLU A 9 19.62 7.41 0.50
N PRO A 10 20.42 7.70 -0.55
CA PRO A 10 20.28 7.01 -1.82
C PRO A 10 20.48 5.51 -1.67
N THR A 11 19.52 4.72 -2.12
CA THR A 11 19.63 3.26 -2.18
C THR A 11 20.56 2.88 -3.32
N SER A 12 21.50 1.95 -3.08
CA SER A 12 22.41 1.43 -4.09
C SER A 12 21.66 0.77 -5.25
N GLY A 13 22.17 0.93 -6.47
CA GLY A 13 21.56 0.41 -7.70
C GLY A 13 20.56 1.37 -8.37
N TYR A 14 20.41 2.58 -7.84
CA TYR A 14 19.56 3.64 -8.38
C TYR A 14 20.34 4.95 -8.53
N SER A 15 19.88 5.85 -9.39
CA SER A 15 20.37 7.23 -9.42
C SER A 15 20.05 7.95 -8.08
N PRO A 16 20.77 9.02 -7.72
CA PRO A 16 20.70 9.57 -6.36
C PRO A 16 19.30 9.99 -5.89
N THR A 17 18.49 10.62 -6.74
CA THR A 17 17.14 11.08 -6.37
C THR A 17 16.16 9.90 -6.34
N ILE A 18 16.21 9.03 -7.34
CA ILE A 18 15.43 7.79 -7.37
C ILE A 18 15.78 6.92 -6.15
N GLY A 19 17.06 6.81 -5.78
CA GLY A 19 17.48 6.04 -4.62
C GLY A 19 16.89 6.54 -3.31
N ARG A 20 16.74 7.87 -3.13
CA ARG A 20 16.04 8.43 -1.96
C ARG A 20 14.55 8.15 -1.99
N LEU A 21 13.93 8.24 -3.16
CA LEU A 21 12.52 7.90 -3.35
C LEU A 21 12.26 6.42 -3.01
N VAL A 22 13.15 5.52 -3.46
CA VAL A 22 13.11 4.08 -3.12
C VAL A 22 13.24 3.87 -1.61
N ALA A 23 14.10 4.61 -0.92
CA ALA A 23 14.21 4.55 0.54
C ALA A 23 12.91 4.96 1.23
N MET A 24 12.24 6.03 0.75
CA MET A 24 10.93 6.46 1.29
C MET A 24 9.84 5.44 1.04
N LEU A 25 9.74 4.89 -0.17
CA LEU A 25 8.78 3.84 -0.53
C LEU A 25 8.99 2.58 0.31
N THR A 26 10.24 2.19 0.53
CA THR A 26 10.61 1.03 1.37
C THR A 26 10.22 1.24 2.83
N TYR A 27 10.47 2.43 3.37
CA TYR A 27 10.07 2.78 4.73
C TYR A 27 8.54 2.79 4.88
N ALA A 28 7.80 3.39 3.95
CA ALA A 28 6.34 3.39 3.95
C ALA A 28 5.83 1.94 4.02
N ARG A 29 6.26 1.07 3.11
CA ARG A 29 5.87 -0.34 3.04
C ARG A 29 6.21 -1.12 4.30
N SER A 30 7.43 -1.03 4.80
CA SER A 30 7.84 -1.76 6.00
C SER A 30 6.97 -1.42 7.21
N THR A 31 6.61 -0.15 7.35
CA THR A 31 5.76 0.32 8.45
C THR A 31 4.26 0.06 8.23
N THR A 32 3.82 -0.09 6.98
CA THR A 32 2.46 -0.57 6.63
C THR A 32 2.31 -2.05 6.96
N VAL A 33 3.28 -2.88 6.54
CA VAL A 33 3.31 -4.32 6.87
C VAL A 33 3.32 -4.54 8.38
N ALA A 34 4.16 -3.82 9.12
CA ALA A 34 4.19 -3.88 10.59
C ALA A 34 2.87 -3.45 11.23
N ALA A 35 2.10 -2.56 10.59
CA ALA A 35 0.81 -2.11 11.11
C ALA A 35 -0.30 -3.18 11.01
N VAL A 36 -0.14 -4.21 10.19
CA VAL A 36 -1.14 -5.27 9.96
C VAL A 36 -0.70 -6.65 10.45
N ASP A 37 0.50 -6.75 11.02
CA ASP A 37 1.06 -8.01 11.48
C ASP A 37 0.12 -8.74 12.43
N GLY A 38 -0.10 -10.04 12.15
CA GLY A 38 -0.93 -10.96 12.95
C GLY A 38 -2.45 -10.73 12.84
N LEU A 39 -2.94 -9.88 11.94
CA LEU A 39 -4.38 -9.70 11.75
C LEU A 39 -5.02 -10.94 11.11
N THR A 40 -6.16 -11.34 11.64
CA THR A 40 -7.02 -12.41 11.10
C THR A 40 -7.90 -11.89 9.96
N VAL A 41 -8.46 -12.79 9.14
CA VAL A 41 -9.43 -12.44 8.08
C VAL A 41 -10.59 -11.63 8.63
N ALA A 42 -11.15 -12.02 9.78
CA ALA A 42 -12.26 -11.29 10.40
C ALA A 42 -11.87 -9.85 10.79
N GLU A 43 -10.65 -9.65 11.27
CA GLU A 43 -10.13 -8.32 11.61
C GLU A 43 -9.84 -7.49 10.37
N LEU A 44 -9.33 -8.10 9.30
CA LEU A 44 -9.09 -7.45 8.01
C LEU A 44 -10.41 -6.98 7.36
N ASP A 45 -11.49 -7.73 7.54
CA ASP A 45 -12.82 -7.43 6.99
C ASP A 45 -13.69 -6.56 7.92
N SER A 46 -13.23 -6.31 9.15
CA SER A 46 -13.99 -5.55 10.15
C SER A 46 -14.22 -4.11 9.69
N LEU A 47 -15.44 -3.63 9.84
CA LEU A 47 -15.84 -2.25 9.62
C LEU A 47 -16.01 -1.55 10.96
N HIS A 48 -15.45 -0.37 11.12
CA HIS A 48 -15.66 0.46 12.31
C HIS A 48 -17.10 1.00 12.36
N ASP A 49 -17.61 1.39 11.20
CA ASP A 49 -18.97 1.87 10.95
C ASP A 49 -19.40 1.55 9.50
N ALA A 50 -20.62 1.93 9.12
CA ALA A 50 -21.18 1.67 7.79
C ALA A 50 -20.43 2.39 6.65
N GLU A 51 -19.71 3.44 6.94
CA GLU A 51 -19.03 4.28 5.95
C GLU A 51 -17.51 4.02 5.87
N SER A 52 -16.92 3.40 6.90
CA SER A 52 -15.48 3.12 6.93
C SER A 52 -15.08 2.03 5.94
N ASN A 53 -13.85 2.12 5.43
CA ASN A 53 -13.24 1.02 4.69
C ASN A 53 -12.66 -0.02 5.67
N SER A 54 -12.62 -1.27 5.25
CA SER A 54 -11.92 -2.33 5.98
C SER A 54 -10.41 -2.22 5.79
N ILE A 55 -9.63 -2.82 6.68
CA ILE A 55 -8.17 -2.87 6.54
C ILE A 55 -7.78 -3.61 5.27
N GLY A 56 -8.44 -4.72 4.94
CA GLY A 56 -8.21 -5.47 3.70
C GLY A 56 -8.46 -4.61 2.46
N ALA A 57 -9.54 -3.81 2.43
CA ALA A 57 -9.81 -2.90 1.32
C ALA A 57 -8.72 -1.82 1.17
N LEU A 58 -8.18 -1.29 2.28
CA LEU A 58 -7.09 -0.32 2.25
C LEU A 58 -5.79 -0.94 1.74
N LEU A 59 -5.47 -2.19 2.10
CA LEU A 59 -4.30 -2.89 1.57
C LEU A 59 -4.41 -3.14 0.06
N ALA A 60 -5.58 -3.58 -0.40
CA ALA A 60 -5.85 -3.74 -1.84
C ALA A 60 -5.75 -2.40 -2.59
N HIS A 61 -6.24 -1.30 -1.99
CA HIS A 61 -6.13 0.04 -2.56
C HIS A 61 -4.67 0.45 -2.75
N ILE A 62 -3.83 0.31 -1.73
CA ILE A 62 -2.39 0.63 -1.82
C ILE A 62 -1.73 -0.13 -2.97
N ALA A 63 -2.02 -1.43 -3.15
CA ALA A 63 -1.48 -2.22 -4.25
C ALA A 63 -2.00 -1.74 -5.61
N ALA A 64 -3.29 -1.46 -5.73
CA ALA A 64 -3.92 -1.00 -6.97
C ALA A 64 -3.43 0.39 -7.38
N VAL A 65 -3.26 1.32 -6.44
CA VAL A 65 -2.68 2.64 -6.69
C VAL A 65 -1.26 2.50 -7.22
N GLU A 66 -0.40 1.73 -6.56
CA GLU A 66 0.98 1.53 -7.00
C GLU A 66 1.05 0.95 -8.42
N ARG A 67 0.22 -0.07 -8.76
CA ARG A 67 0.11 -0.63 -10.12
C ARG A 67 -0.38 0.38 -11.14
N SER A 68 -1.36 1.20 -10.79
CA SER A 68 -1.89 2.25 -11.67
C SER A 68 -0.82 3.27 -12.04
N TYR A 69 0.03 3.64 -11.08
CA TYR A 69 1.14 4.55 -11.33
C TYR A 69 2.29 3.91 -12.12
N GLN A 70 2.49 2.60 -12.03
CA GLN A 70 3.41 1.87 -12.93
C GLN A 70 2.96 2.02 -14.39
N ILE A 71 1.70 1.74 -14.68
CA ILE A 71 1.13 1.87 -16.01
C ILE A 71 1.20 3.32 -16.49
N LEU A 72 0.77 4.25 -15.65
CA LEU A 72 0.76 5.66 -15.98
C LEU A 72 2.15 6.21 -16.32
N THR A 73 3.19 5.83 -15.56
CA THR A 73 4.51 6.43 -15.65
C THR A 73 5.53 5.60 -16.42
N PHE A 74 5.45 4.26 -16.34
CA PHE A 74 6.41 3.38 -17.00
C PHE A 74 5.97 3.00 -18.40
N GLU A 75 4.66 2.83 -18.61
CA GLU A 75 4.06 2.50 -19.92
C GLU A 75 3.47 3.72 -20.61
N GLU A 76 3.43 4.87 -19.93
CA GLU A 76 2.93 6.16 -20.44
C GLU A 76 1.52 6.06 -21.05
N ARG A 77 0.63 5.26 -20.42
CA ARG A 77 -0.76 5.08 -20.84
C ARG A 77 -1.73 5.13 -19.65
N LEU A 78 -3.00 5.26 -19.93
CA LEU A 78 -4.07 5.04 -18.96
C LEU A 78 -4.36 3.54 -18.80
N LEU A 79 -5.07 3.18 -17.72
CA LEU A 79 -5.58 1.82 -17.52
C LEU A 79 -6.46 1.40 -18.70
N SER A 80 -6.32 0.15 -19.15
CA SER A 80 -7.25 -0.47 -20.08
C SER A 80 -8.63 -0.66 -19.43
N ALA A 81 -9.63 -1.01 -20.22
CA ALA A 81 -10.97 -1.32 -19.71
C ALA A 81 -10.96 -2.53 -18.76
N GLU A 82 -10.15 -3.53 -19.07
CA GLU A 82 -9.98 -4.75 -18.27
C GLU A 82 -9.27 -4.45 -16.94
N GLU A 83 -8.15 -3.73 -16.97
CA GLU A 83 -7.41 -3.31 -15.77
C GLU A 83 -8.27 -2.41 -14.87
N ASN A 84 -9.02 -1.48 -15.48
CA ASN A 84 -9.94 -0.65 -14.72
C ASN A 84 -11.11 -1.46 -14.13
N ALA A 85 -11.61 -2.46 -14.82
CA ALA A 85 -12.67 -3.34 -14.29
C ALA A 85 -12.14 -4.16 -13.10
N GLU A 86 -10.92 -4.71 -13.22
CA GLU A 86 -10.27 -5.51 -12.18
C GLU A 86 -10.00 -4.68 -10.91
N TRP A 87 -9.46 -3.47 -11.05
CA TRP A 87 -8.99 -2.69 -9.90
C TRP A 87 -9.95 -1.60 -9.43
N SER A 88 -11.08 -1.38 -10.13
CA SER A 88 -11.99 -0.26 -9.83
C SER A 88 -12.51 -0.25 -8.40
N ALA A 89 -12.82 -1.41 -7.84
CA ALA A 89 -13.29 -1.51 -6.46
C ALA A 89 -12.22 -1.08 -5.46
N ALA A 90 -10.97 -1.55 -5.66
CA ALA A 90 -9.83 -1.17 -4.84
C ALA A 90 -9.49 0.31 -5.00
N LEU A 91 -9.42 0.82 -6.23
CA LEU A 91 -9.09 2.22 -6.50
C LEU A 91 -10.10 3.22 -5.96
N LYS A 92 -11.40 2.89 -6.01
CA LYS A 92 -12.48 3.79 -5.56
C LYS A 92 -12.78 3.69 -4.07
N LEU A 93 -12.45 2.56 -3.44
CA LEU A 93 -12.85 2.27 -2.07
C LEU A 93 -14.38 2.35 -1.85
N GLY A 94 -14.83 2.64 -0.64
CA GLY A 94 -16.23 2.86 -0.32
C GLY A 94 -17.11 1.62 -0.42
N ALA A 95 -18.40 1.80 -0.71
CA ALA A 95 -19.39 0.73 -0.69
C ALA A 95 -19.04 -0.48 -1.57
N THR A 96 -18.51 -0.24 -2.77
CA THR A 96 -18.13 -1.33 -3.67
C THR A 96 -16.99 -2.16 -3.08
N ALA A 97 -15.93 -1.53 -2.59
CA ALA A 97 -14.80 -2.23 -1.97
C ALA A 97 -15.25 -3.04 -0.76
N ARG A 98 -16.08 -2.47 0.13
CA ARG A 98 -16.62 -3.16 1.30
C ARG A 98 -17.36 -4.46 0.95
N ASN A 99 -18.02 -4.49 -0.20
CA ASN A 99 -18.83 -5.64 -0.61
C ASN A 99 -17.99 -6.74 -1.30
N VAL A 100 -16.96 -6.35 -2.08
CA VAL A 100 -16.23 -7.31 -2.93
C VAL A 100 -14.83 -7.64 -2.43
N ILE A 101 -14.18 -6.75 -1.65
CA ILE A 101 -12.83 -6.97 -1.12
C ILE A 101 -12.95 -7.49 0.32
N ARG A 102 -13.12 -8.80 0.44
CA ARG A 102 -13.27 -9.47 1.74
C ARG A 102 -13.00 -10.95 1.64
N GLY A 103 -12.76 -11.59 2.78
CA GLY A 103 -12.54 -13.04 2.88
C GLY A 103 -11.14 -13.48 2.49
N HIS A 104 -10.21 -12.55 2.24
CA HIS A 104 -8.82 -12.87 1.91
C HIS A 104 -7.94 -12.92 3.16
N SER A 105 -6.94 -13.80 3.12
CA SER A 105 -5.94 -13.87 4.19
C SER A 105 -5.01 -12.65 4.19
N LEU A 106 -4.35 -12.39 5.31
CA LEU A 106 -3.31 -11.38 5.37
C LEU A 106 -2.20 -11.66 4.35
N GLU A 107 -1.80 -12.91 4.20
CA GLU A 107 -0.78 -13.34 3.23
C GLU A 107 -1.14 -12.92 1.81
N HIS A 108 -2.40 -13.13 1.38
CA HIS A 108 -2.89 -12.67 0.07
C HIS A 108 -2.60 -11.19 -0.17
N TYR A 109 -2.95 -10.31 0.78
CA TYR A 109 -2.71 -8.88 0.63
C TYR A 109 -1.22 -8.53 0.66
N LEU A 110 -0.43 -9.21 1.48
CA LEU A 110 1.02 -8.99 1.55
C LEU A 110 1.71 -9.42 0.25
N ASP A 111 1.29 -10.51 -0.38
CA ASP A 111 1.80 -10.97 -1.66
C ASP A 111 1.48 -9.96 -2.79
N GLU A 112 0.25 -9.44 -2.82
CA GLU A 112 -0.16 -8.41 -3.77
C GLU A 112 0.67 -7.13 -3.62
N LEU A 113 0.88 -6.70 -2.39
CA LEU A 113 1.74 -5.55 -2.07
C LEU A 113 3.21 -5.80 -2.44
N ALA A 114 3.72 -7.01 -2.20
CA ALA A 114 5.10 -7.38 -2.53
C ALA A 114 5.32 -7.42 -4.05
N ALA A 115 4.37 -8.02 -4.80
CA ALA A 115 4.41 -8.07 -6.25
C ALA A 115 4.38 -6.68 -6.89
N ALA A 116 3.46 -5.80 -6.44
CA ALA A 116 3.41 -4.42 -6.90
C ALA A 116 4.73 -3.69 -6.64
N ARG A 117 5.29 -3.79 -5.42
CA ARG A 117 6.56 -3.15 -5.08
C ARG A 117 7.74 -3.69 -5.87
N ALA A 118 7.82 -4.99 -6.11
CA ALA A 118 8.90 -5.58 -6.91
C ALA A 118 8.92 -5.00 -8.34
N ALA A 119 7.75 -4.87 -8.97
CA ALA A 119 7.62 -4.24 -10.29
C ALA A 119 8.02 -2.75 -10.26
N THR A 120 7.60 -2.00 -9.23
CA THR A 120 8.03 -0.60 -9.03
C THR A 120 9.54 -0.46 -8.94
N LEU A 121 10.17 -1.27 -8.11
CA LEU A 121 11.63 -1.22 -7.91
C LEU A 121 12.38 -1.54 -9.20
N ALA A 122 11.95 -2.56 -9.94
CA ALA A 122 12.52 -2.90 -11.24
C ALA A 122 12.34 -1.76 -12.27
N GLY A 123 11.16 -1.16 -12.32
CA GLY A 123 10.86 -0.03 -13.19
C GLY A 123 11.71 1.21 -12.86
N LEU A 124 11.90 1.53 -11.60
CA LEU A 124 12.72 2.66 -11.15
C LEU A 124 14.22 2.41 -11.38
N ALA A 125 14.70 1.17 -11.24
CA ALA A 125 16.10 0.80 -11.50
C ALA A 125 16.50 0.99 -12.98
N ALA A 126 15.55 0.92 -13.89
CA ALA A 126 15.77 1.13 -15.33
C ALA A 126 15.74 2.62 -15.76
N ARG A 127 15.69 3.56 -14.81
CA ARG A 127 15.49 4.99 -15.04
C ARG A 127 16.53 5.82 -14.30
N ASP A 128 16.62 7.09 -14.69
CA ASP A 128 17.53 8.08 -14.09
C ASP A 128 16.78 9.28 -13.49
N ASP A 129 17.51 10.17 -12.83
CA ASP A 129 16.92 11.34 -12.19
C ASP A 129 16.29 12.32 -13.21
N TYR A 130 16.74 12.35 -14.48
CA TYR A 130 16.13 13.17 -15.53
C TYR A 130 14.73 12.69 -15.88
N TRP A 131 14.50 11.37 -15.82
CA TRP A 131 13.18 10.82 -16.04
C TRP A 131 12.17 11.32 -14.99
N LEU A 132 12.59 11.53 -13.74
CA LEU A 132 11.69 12.08 -12.70
C LEU A 132 11.14 13.46 -13.04
N GLU A 133 11.91 14.30 -13.76
CA GLU A 133 11.50 15.65 -14.14
C GLU A 133 10.55 15.67 -15.35
N ARG A 134 10.46 14.56 -16.08
CA ARG A 134 9.60 14.49 -17.27
C ARG A 134 8.13 14.54 -16.89
N SER A 135 7.38 15.34 -17.64
CA SER A 135 5.92 15.30 -17.61
C SER A 135 5.41 13.92 -18.03
N VAL A 136 4.40 13.42 -17.36
CA VAL A 136 3.75 12.14 -17.68
C VAL A 136 2.76 12.36 -18.82
N PRO A 137 2.95 11.77 -20.03
CA PRO A 137 2.15 12.12 -21.21
C PRO A 137 0.64 12.03 -21.03
N PRO A 138 0.06 10.95 -20.42
CA PRO A 138 -1.38 10.86 -20.20
C PRO A 138 -1.90 11.82 -19.10
N ALA A 139 -1.01 12.40 -18.29
CA ALA A 139 -1.32 13.30 -17.18
C ALA A 139 -0.34 14.47 -17.15
N PRO A 140 -0.35 15.38 -18.15
CA PRO A 140 0.72 16.36 -18.37
C PRO A 140 0.86 17.43 -17.28
N ARG A 141 -0.05 17.46 -16.30
CA ARG A 141 0.02 18.35 -15.13
C ARG A 141 0.97 17.86 -14.03
N ILE A 142 1.40 16.61 -14.10
CA ILE A 142 2.32 16.01 -13.14
C ILE A 142 3.59 15.54 -13.83
N ASN A 143 4.69 15.49 -13.09
CA ASN A 143 5.90 14.81 -13.52
C ASN A 143 5.99 13.43 -12.82
N ALA A 144 6.92 12.60 -13.25
CA ALA A 144 7.13 11.29 -12.67
C ALA A 144 7.54 11.39 -11.18
N HIS A 145 8.24 12.45 -10.78
CA HIS A 145 8.62 12.67 -9.38
C HIS A 145 7.41 12.85 -8.46
N TRP A 146 6.46 13.71 -8.86
CA TRP A 146 5.22 13.88 -8.13
C TRP A 146 4.42 12.58 -8.06
N ALA A 147 4.34 11.85 -9.17
CA ALA A 147 3.61 10.59 -9.24
C ALA A 147 4.12 9.58 -8.20
N TRP A 148 5.43 9.39 -8.10
CA TRP A 148 6.01 8.44 -7.14
C TRP A 148 6.09 8.97 -5.71
N PHE A 149 6.17 10.29 -5.52
CA PHE A 149 5.94 10.90 -4.21
C PHE A 149 4.51 10.61 -3.74
N HIS A 150 3.50 10.78 -4.61
CA HIS A 150 2.10 10.52 -4.27
C HIS A 150 1.85 9.05 -3.91
N VAL A 151 2.47 8.09 -4.58
CA VAL A 151 2.40 6.66 -4.18
C VAL A 151 2.89 6.45 -2.75
N ALA A 152 3.99 7.11 -2.35
CA ALA A 152 4.49 7.03 -0.98
C ALA A 152 3.56 7.72 0.01
N GLU A 153 3.04 8.90 -0.34
CA GLU A 153 2.10 9.69 0.47
C GLU A 153 0.79 8.94 0.70
N ASP A 154 0.23 8.36 -0.35
CA ASP A 154 -1.00 7.56 -0.31
C ASP A 154 -0.86 6.38 0.65
N GLU A 155 0.21 5.59 0.52
CA GLU A 155 0.49 4.48 1.43
C GLU A 155 0.64 4.95 2.89
N ILE A 156 1.31 6.09 3.13
CA ILE A 156 1.47 6.67 4.47
C ILE A 156 0.12 7.10 5.05
N ASN A 157 -0.75 7.73 4.26
CA ASN A 157 -2.07 8.17 4.67
C ASN A 157 -2.96 6.96 5.03
N HIS A 158 -2.99 5.95 4.17
CA HIS A 158 -3.77 4.73 4.42
C HIS A 158 -3.20 3.89 5.58
N ARG A 159 -1.90 3.86 5.78
CA ARG A 159 -1.29 3.28 6.99
C ARG A 159 -1.81 3.97 8.26
N GLY A 160 -1.98 5.29 8.23
CA GLY A 160 -2.59 6.02 9.34
C GLY A 160 -4.01 5.55 9.64
N GLN A 161 -4.83 5.37 8.61
CA GLN A 161 -6.18 4.81 8.73
C GLN A 161 -6.16 3.37 9.24
N ILE A 162 -5.29 2.52 8.72
CA ILE A 162 -5.10 1.13 9.16
C ILE A 162 -4.79 1.08 10.66
N ARG A 163 -3.85 1.88 11.15
CA ARG A 163 -3.51 1.95 12.57
C ARG A 163 -4.68 2.41 13.43
N TRP A 164 -5.44 3.37 12.93
CA TRP A 164 -6.62 3.89 13.60
C TRP A 164 -7.72 2.82 13.70
N LEU A 165 -7.97 2.07 12.62
CA LEU A 165 -8.93 0.96 12.57
C LEU A 165 -8.47 -0.18 13.49
N ARG A 166 -7.21 -0.61 13.38
CA ARG A 166 -6.63 -1.68 14.22
C ARG A 166 -6.79 -1.39 15.71
N ALA A 167 -6.58 -0.16 16.13
CA ALA A 167 -6.75 0.24 17.53
C ALA A 167 -8.21 0.14 18.05
N ARG A 168 -9.17 -0.01 17.13
CA ARG A 168 -10.62 -0.08 17.40
C ARG A 168 -11.23 -1.44 17.12
N LEU A 169 -10.42 -2.40 16.70
CA LEU A 169 -10.87 -3.78 16.56
C LEU A 169 -11.41 -4.30 17.90
N PRO A 170 -12.46 -5.15 17.89
CA PRO A 170 -12.94 -5.80 19.08
C PRO A 170 -11.81 -6.57 19.77
N LYS A 171 -11.58 -6.31 21.04
CA LYS A 171 -10.64 -7.12 21.80
C LYS A 171 -11.16 -8.56 21.81
N GLN A 172 -10.35 -9.51 21.33
CA GLN A 172 -10.67 -10.92 21.47
C GLN A 172 -10.94 -11.16 22.95
N ALA A 173 -12.12 -11.72 23.28
CA ALA A 173 -12.39 -12.17 24.61
C ALA A 173 -11.30 -13.20 24.98
N SER A 174 -10.46 -12.86 25.94
CA SER A 174 -9.49 -13.81 26.49
C SER A 174 -10.31 -15.02 26.92
N THR A 175 -10.12 -16.16 26.28
CA THR A 175 -10.62 -17.45 26.76
C THR A 175 -9.91 -17.72 28.08
N ALA A 176 -10.48 -17.19 29.16
CA ALA A 176 -10.09 -17.58 30.49
C ALA A 176 -10.33 -19.09 30.60
N VAL A 177 -9.26 -19.85 30.55
CA VAL A 177 -9.27 -21.25 30.97
C VAL A 177 -9.71 -21.23 32.41
N SER A 178 -10.95 -21.70 32.68
CA SER A 178 -11.42 -21.95 34.04
C SER A 178 -10.45 -22.92 34.71
N PRO A 179 -9.89 -22.61 35.90
CA PRO A 179 -9.19 -23.59 36.66
C PRO A 179 -10.21 -24.64 37.14
N ASN A 180 -9.96 -25.83 36.69
CA ASN A 180 -10.69 -27.06 36.95
C ASN A 180 -10.97 -27.24 38.44
N GLU A 181 -12.23 -27.53 38.74
CA GLU A 181 -12.68 -28.08 40.03
C GLU A 181 -11.90 -29.35 40.36
N ARG A 182 -11.35 -29.38 41.58
CA ARG A 182 -10.99 -30.60 42.27
C ARG A 182 -11.87 -30.77 43.50
#